data_4f1add38d2a88d428ccbf66633221d0e
#
_entry.id   4f1add38d2a88d428ccbf66633221d0e
#
_cell.length_a   1.000
_cell.length_b   1.000
_cell.length_c   1.000
_cell.angle_alpha   90.00
_cell.angle_beta   90.00
_cell.angle_gamma   90.00
#
_symmetry.space_group_name_H-M   'P 1'
#
loop_
_entity.id
_entity.type
_entity.pdbx_description
1 polymer ?
#
loop_
_entity_poly.entity_id
_entity_poly.type
_entity_poly.pdbx_seq_one_letter_code
_entity_poly.pdbx_strand_id
1 'polypeptide(L)'
;MLKIKKLTVQYGPLPAINEISLEIKHGEIISLLGPNGAGKTTLLLTLSGILKTTEGRIIFEGEDITNLSPHQIVSRGIGHVPQGRHIFPTLSVIDNLMMGAYLHRNEKKEIKKELDSIYQLLPILKERIHQRAGTLSGGEQQMLSIGRAMMGHPKLLMLDEPSLGLAPRLMDEVFATFREMNQKGLTLFIVEQEILLSLSISERGYLLRNGRLIKEGSASTLMESRELITSLGEYPPY
;
A
#
# COMPACT_ATOMS: atom_id res chain seq x y z
N MET A 1 -15.60 -3.37 -2.04
CA MET A 1 -14.59 -2.44 -2.58
C MET A 1 -13.75 -3.06 -3.67
N LEU A 2 -12.75 -3.90 -3.39
CA LEU A 2 -11.91 -4.58 -4.39
C LEU A 2 -12.14 -6.09 -4.36
N LYS A 3 -12.30 -6.72 -5.53
CA LYS A 3 -12.38 -8.17 -5.70
C LYS A 3 -11.44 -8.63 -6.80
N ILE A 4 -10.59 -9.56 -6.49
CA ILE A 4 -9.68 -10.21 -7.43
C ILE A 4 -10.17 -11.64 -7.62
N LYS A 5 -10.31 -12.09 -8.88
CA LYS A 5 -10.82 -13.42 -9.25
C LYS A 5 -9.81 -14.13 -10.14
N LYS A 6 -9.20 -15.20 -9.65
CA LYS A 6 -8.26 -16.10 -10.36
C LYS A 6 -7.20 -15.35 -11.16
N LEU A 7 -6.58 -14.35 -10.53
CA LEU A 7 -5.59 -13.49 -11.16
C LEU A 7 -4.29 -14.26 -11.40
N THR A 8 -3.81 -14.23 -12.64
CA THR A 8 -2.51 -14.78 -13.04
C THR A 8 -1.69 -13.70 -13.72
N VAL A 9 -0.43 -13.55 -13.29
CA VAL A 9 0.53 -12.58 -13.85
C VAL A 9 1.85 -13.30 -14.12
N GLN A 10 2.41 -13.10 -15.32
CA GLN A 10 3.60 -13.80 -15.77
C GLN A 10 4.70 -12.83 -16.21
N TYR A 11 5.95 -13.20 -15.93
CA TYR A 11 7.15 -12.63 -16.53
C TYR A 11 7.74 -13.65 -17.52
N GLY A 12 7.44 -13.46 -18.81
CA GLY A 12 7.73 -14.49 -19.82
C GLY A 12 6.96 -15.79 -19.50
N PRO A 13 7.62 -16.95 -19.45
CA PRO A 13 6.96 -18.24 -19.19
C PRO A 13 6.70 -18.52 -17.68
N LEU A 14 7.25 -17.68 -16.79
CA LEU A 14 7.19 -17.92 -15.34
C LEU A 14 6.06 -17.15 -14.69
N PRO A 15 5.09 -17.82 -14.02
CA PRO A 15 4.04 -17.15 -13.26
C PRO A 15 4.61 -16.57 -11.96
N ALA A 16 4.50 -15.26 -11.79
CA ALA A 16 4.81 -14.57 -10.53
C ALA A 16 3.59 -14.53 -9.60
N ILE A 17 2.38 -14.53 -10.17
CA ILE A 17 1.09 -14.66 -9.51
C ILE A 17 0.32 -15.77 -10.21
N ASN A 18 -0.29 -16.67 -9.44
CA ASN A 18 -0.94 -17.85 -9.98
C ASN A 18 -2.31 -18.08 -9.32
N GLU A 19 -3.37 -17.78 -10.05
CA GLU A 19 -4.78 -17.96 -9.70
C GLU A 19 -5.18 -17.33 -8.34
N ILE A 20 -4.65 -16.16 -8.01
CA ILE A 20 -5.00 -15.47 -6.76
C ILE A 20 -6.44 -14.97 -6.82
N SER A 21 -7.18 -15.25 -5.74
CA SER A 21 -8.49 -14.65 -5.47
C SER A 21 -8.49 -14.06 -4.07
N LEU A 22 -8.82 -12.77 -3.95
CA LEU A 22 -8.95 -12.07 -2.67
C LEU A 22 -10.00 -10.96 -2.75
N GLU A 23 -10.46 -10.53 -1.59
CA GLU A 23 -11.43 -9.44 -1.45
C GLU A 23 -10.96 -8.44 -0.39
N ILE A 24 -11.15 -7.15 -0.68
CA ILE A 24 -10.94 -6.04 0.27
C ILE A 24 -12.29 -5.33 0.45
N LYS A 25 -12.72 -5.15 1.70
CA LYS A 25 -13.97 -4.46 2.04
C LYS A 25 -13.70 -2.97 2.26
N HIS A 26 -14.74 -2.17 2.27
CA HIS A 26 -14.64 -0.75 2.61
C HIS A 26 -14.23 -0.56 4.07
N GLY A 27 -13.33 0.39 4.31
CA GLY A 27 -12.93 0.82 5.66
C GLY A 27 -12.09 -0.19 6.43
N GLU A 28 -11.63 -1.29 5.81
CA GLU A 28 -10.76 -2.25 6.50
C GLU A 28 -9.27 -1.93 6.30
N ILE A 29 -8.45 -2.32 7.27
CA ILE A 29 -7.01 -2.52 7.09
C ILE A 29 -6.77 -3.99 6.86
N ILE A 30 -6.22 -4.32 5.70
CA ILE A 30 -5.90 -5.69 5.35
C ILE A 30 -4.42 -5.84 4.99
N SER A 31 -3.80 -6.92 5.44
CA SER A 31 -2.40 -7.22 5.17
C SER A 31 -2.22 -8.34 4.16
N LEU A 32 -1.27 -8.18 3.25
CA LEU A 32 -0.73 -9.27 2.43
C LEU A 32 0.70 -9.54 2.89
N LEU A 33 0.89 -10.70 3.47
CA LEU A 33 2.13 -11.13 4.10
C LEU A 33 2.83 -12.17 3.26
N GLY A 34 4.14 -12.22 3.32
CA GLY A 34 4.91 -13.25 2.62
C GLY A 34 6.39 -12.89 2.48
N PRO A 35 7.25 -13.88 2.21
CA PRO A 35 8.68 -13.66 2.02
C PRO A 35 8.98 -12.84 0.77
N ASN A 36 10.25 -12.44 0.64
CA ASN A 36 10.76 -11.83 -0.59
C ASN A 36 10.58 -12.76 -1.77
N GLY A 37 10.17 -12.21 -2.92
CA GLY A 37 9.88 -12.99 -4.12
C GLY A 37 8.54 -13.75 -4.09
N ALA A 38 7.71 -13.61 -3.06
CA ALA A 38 6.41 -14.26 -3.01
C ALA A 38 5.41 -13.77 -4.07
N GLY A 39 5.65 -12.59 -4.70
CA GLY A 39 4.76 -11.97 -5.68
C GLY A 39 4.02 -10.75 -5.17
N LYS A 40 4.30 -10.26 -3.96
CA LYS A 40 3.62 -9.14 -3.30
C LYS A 40 3.63 -7.86 -4.15
N THR A 41 4.81 -7.35 -4.48
CA THR A 41 4.99 -6.17 -5.35
C THR A 41 4.37 -6.37 -6.73
N THR A 42 4.49 -7.58 -7.31
CA THR A 42 3.86 -7.92 -8.59
C THR A 42 2.35 -7.73 -8.54
N LEU A 43 1.70 -8.15 -7.45
CA LEU A 43 0.26 -7.94 -7.26
C LEU A 43 -0.06 -6.45 -7.23
N LEU A 44 0.65 -5.64 -6.42
CA LEU A 44 0.41 -4.20 -6.34
C LEU A 44 0.65 -3.48 -7.68
N LEU A 45 1.70 -3.84 -8.40
CA LEU A 45 1.97 -3.28 -9.74
C LEU A 45 0.86 -3.64 -10.74
N THR A 46 0.28 -4.84 -10.62
CA THR A 46 -0.86 -5.24 -11.46
C THR A 46 -2.12 -4.47 -11.10
N LEU A 47 -2.41 -4.31 -9.81
CA LEU A 47 -3.55 -3.49 -9.34
C LEU A 47 -3.40 -2.01 -9.71
N SER A 48 -2.17 -1.51 -9.83
CA SER A 48 -1.87 -0.16 -10.28
C SER A 48 -1.88 0.00 -11.80
N GLY A 49 -2.13 -1.08 -12.57
CA GLY A 49 -2.16 -1.07 -14.04
C GLY A 49 -0.78 -0.98 -14.70
N ILE A 50 0.32 -1.06 -13.93
CA ILE A 50 1.70 -1.05 -14.43
C ILE A 50 2.03 -2.38 -15.10
N LEU A 51 1.62 -3.49 -14.47
CA LEU A 51 1.71 -4.83 -15.06
C LEU A 51 0.35 -5.28 -15.57
N LYS A 52 0.36 -6.08 -16.62
CA LYS A 52 -0.84 -6.67 -17.17
C LYS A 52 -1.05 -8.08 -16.63
N THR A 53 -2.29 -8.40 -16.32
CA THR A 53 -2.67 -9.78 -16.02
C THR A 53 -2.83 -10.58 -17.31
N THR A 54 -2.45 -11.85 -17.29
CA THR A 54 -2.69 -12.79 -18.38
C THR A 54 -4.05 -13.46 -18.26
N GLU A 55 -4.52 -13.67 -17.01
CA GLU A 55 -5.80 -14.30 -16.73
C GLU A 55 -6.43 -13.69 -15.47
N GLY A 56 -7.74 -13.90 -15.31
CA GLY A 56 -8.51 -13.45 -14.16
C GLY A 56 -9.10 -12.05 -14.36
N ARG A 57 -9.69 -11.53 -13.27
CA ARG A 57 -10.36 -10.21 -13.28
C ARG A 57 -10.11 -9.45 -12.00
N ILE A 58 -10.07 -8.13 -12.12
CA ILE A 58 -9.97 -7.17 -11.02
C ILE A 58 -11.21 -6.29 -11.06
N ILE A 59 -12.01 -6.31 -10.00
CA ILE A 59 -13.25 -5.54 -9.90
C ILE A 59 -13.08 -4.55 -8.74
N PHE A 60 -13.23 -3.26 -9.01
CA PHE A 60 -13.16 -2.20 -8.01
C PHE A 60 -14.43 -1.36 -8.06
N GLU A 61 -15.10 -1.18 -6.92
CA GLU A 61 -16.39 -0.46 -6.81
C GLU A 61 -17.47 -0.98 -7.77
N GLY A 62 -17.44 -2.28 -8.06
CA GLY A 62 -18.37 -2.92 -9.00
C GLY A 62 -17.96 -2.81 -10.47
N GLU A 63 -16.95 -2.03 -10.82
CA GLU A 63 -16.43 -1.88 -12.17
C GLU A 63 -15.27 -2.84 -12.45
N ASP A 64 -15.21 -3.42 -13.64
CA ASP A 64 -14.07 -4.19 -14.10
C ASP A 64 -12.93 -3.24 -14.49
N ILE A 65 -11.85 -3.30 -13.74
CA ILE A 65 -10.65 -2.47 -13.93
C ILE A 65 -9.46 -3.28 -14.48
N THR A 66 -9.72 -4.50 -14.92
CA THR A 66 -8.70 -5.42 -15.43
C THR A 66 -7.93 -4.77 -16.57
N ASN A 67 -6.62 -4.72 -16.43
CA ASN A 67 -5.72 -4.17 -17.45
C ASN A 67 -5.96 -2.71 -17.88
N LEU A 68 -6.65 -1.91 -17.07
CA LEU A 68 -6.70 -0.47 -17.27
C LEU A 68 -5.31 0.16 -17.13
N SER A 69 -5.12 1.35 -17.68
CA SER A 69 -3.86 2.11 -17.55
C SER A 69 -3.72 2.70 -16.13
N PRO A 70 -2.48 2.98 -15.66
CA PRO A 70 -2.27 3.58 -14.33
C PRO A 70 -3.08 4.84 -14.10
N HIS A 71 -3.17 5.72 -15.09
CA HIS A 71 -3.98 6.94 -15.02
C HIS A 71 -5.47 6.64 -14.75
N GLN A 72 -6.03 5.64 -15.44
CA GLN A 72 -7.41 5.23 -15.24
C GLN A 72 -7.64 4.57 -13.86
N ILE A 73 -6.64 3.86 -13.33
CA ILE A 73 -6.70 3.26 -11.98
C ILE A 73 -6.71 4.36 -10.91
N VAL A 74 -5.77 5.31 -11.00
CA VAL A 74 -5.69 6.42 -10.03
C VAL A 74 -6.96 7.27 -10.06
N SER A 75 -7.53 7.56 -11.24
CA SER A 75 -8.78 8.34 -11.38
C SER A 75 -10.00 7.66 -10.76
N ARG A 76 -9.95 6.35 -10.50
CA ARG A 76 -11.01 5.61 -9.78
C ARG A 76 -10.83 5.61 -8.27
N GLY A 77 -9.72 6.15 -7.78
CA GLY A 77 -9.44 6.28 -6.35
C GLY A 77 -8.58 5.14 -5.78
N ILE A 78 -7.73 4.52 -6.58
CA ILE A 78 -6.70 3.60 -6.09
C ILE A 78 -5.37 4.36 -6.03
N GLY A 79 -4.87 4.61 -4.81
CA GLY A 79 -3.55 5.17 -4.57
C GLY A 79 -2.52 4.06 -4.34
N HIS A 80 -1.27 4.30 -4.72
CA HIS A 80 -0.17 3.37 -4.51
C HIS A 80 1.07 4.10 -3.99
N VAL A 81 1.56 3.66 -2.85
CA VAL A 81 2.87 4.02 -2.28
C VAL A 81 3.82 2.86 -2.56
N PRO A 82 4.70 2.98 -3.55
CA PRO A 82 5.60 1.90 -3.92
C PRO A 82 6.75 1.74 -2.92
N GLN A 83 7.35 0.57 -2.89
CA GLN A 83 8.57 0.29 -2.15
C GLN A 83 9.68 1.28 -2.53
N GLY A 84 10.46 1.75 -1.55
CA GLY A 84 11.61 2.64 -1.83
C GLY A 84 11.25 4.12 -1.94
N ARG A 85 10.06 4.54 -1.46
CA ARG A 85 9.61 5.94 -1.30
C ARG A 85 9.33 6.69 -2.60
N HIS A 86 10.16 6.57 -3.63
CA HIS A 86 10.04 7.17 -4.98
C HIS A 86 9.62 8.65 -4.96
N ILE A 87 10.22 9.46 -4.07
CA ILE A 87 10.04 10.91 -4.04
C ILE A 87 10.80 11.59 -5.18
N PHE A 88 10.48 12.85 -5.47
CA PHE A 88 11.25 13.71 -6.37
C PHE A 88 12.28 14.49 -5.53
N PRO A 89 13.53 14.04 -5.44
CA PRO A 89 14.50 14.54 -4.45
C PRO A 89 14.93 16.00 -4.66
N THR A 90 14.85 16.49 -5.87
CA THR A 90 15.20 17.87 -6.24
C THR A 90 14.06 18.86 -6.00
N LEU A 91 12.83 18.37 -5.88
CA LEU A 91 11.65 19.19 -5.60
C LEU A 91 11.49 19.44 -4.10
N SER A 92 10.79 20.50 -3.74
CA SER A 92 10.38 20.75 -2.34
C SER A 92 9.34 19.75 -1.85
N VAL A 93 9.08 19.71 -0.54
CA VAL A 93 8.01 18.91 0.07
C VAL A 93 6.66 19.29 -0.56
N ILE A 94 6.34 20.59 -0.63
CA ILE A 94 5.06 21.02 -1.19
C ILE A 94 4.93 20.64 -2.68
N ASP A 95 6.00 20.78 -3.47
CA ASP A 95 5.95 20.39 -4.89
C ASP A 95 5.72 18.89 -5.05
N ASN A 96 6.36 18.06 -4.21
CA ASN A 96 6.08 16.62 -4.18
C ASN A 96 4.61 16.32 -3.86
N LEU A 97 4.02 16.99 -2.87
CA LEU A 97 2.60 16.82 -2.53
C LEU A 97 1.72 17.24 -3.69
N MET A 98 2.00 18.40 -4.31
CA MET A 98 1.23 18.91 -5.45
C MET A 98 1.26 18.00 -6.68
N MET A 99 2.33 17.20 -6.88
CA MET A 99 2.36 16.18 -7.92
C MET A 99 1.28 15.10 -7.71
N GLY A 100 0.96 14.78 -6.44
CA GLY A 100 -0.13 13.86 -6.11
C GLY A 100 -1.53 14.40 -6.46
N ALA A 101 -1.71 15.71 -6.42
CA ALA A 101 -2.97 16.38 -6.75
C ALA A 101 -3.23 16.55 -8.25
N TYR A 102 -2.41 15.94 -9.13
CA TYR A 102 -2.47 16.18 -10.58
C TYR A 102 -3.87 16.03 -11.19
N LEU A 103 -4.65 15.06 -10.76
CA LEU A 103 -6.02 14.83 -11.25
C LEU A 103 -6.98 15.95 -10.84
N HIS A 104 -6.74 16.60 -9.70
CA HIS A 104 -7.58 17.64 -9.10
C HIS A 104 -6.99 19.05 -9.23
N ARG A 105 -5.97 19.24 -10.09
CA ARG A 105 -5.18 20.47 -10.20
C ARG A 105 -5.98 21.77 -10.38
N ASN A 106 -7.21 21.67 -10.87
CA ASN A 106 -8.11 22.82 -11.07
C ASN A 106 -9.00 23.08 -9.84
N GLU A 107 -9.01 22.20 -8.85
CA GLU A 107 -9.87 22.23 -7.65
C GLU A 107 -9.13 22.85 -6.46
N LYS A 108 -8.73 24.13 -6.56
CA LYS A 108 -7.87 24.81 -5.57
C LYS A 108 -8.36 24.70 -4.13
N LYS A 109 -9.69 24.72 -3.91
CA LYS A 109 -10.28 24.62 -2.57
C LYS A 109 -10.10 23.22 -1.98
N GLU A 110 -10.32 22.18 -2.79
CA GLU A 110 -10.17 20.78 -2.37
C GLU A 110 -8.70 20.47 -2.11
N ILE A 111 -7.79 20.92 -2.99
CA ILE A 111 -6.34 20.80 -2.78
C ILE A 111 -5.91 21.41 -1.43
N LYS A 112 -6.40 22.62 -1.11
CA LYS A 112 -6.06 23.26 0.17
C LYS A 112 -6.59 22.46 1.36
N LYS A 113 -7.83 21.99 1.29
CA LYS A 113 -8.44 21.16 2.32
C LYS A 113 -7.66 19.86 2.55
N GLU A 114 -7.23 19.21 1.45
CA GLU A 114 -6.44 17.98 1.54
C GLU A 114 -5.04 18.23 2.10
N LEU A 115 -4.38 19.32 1.69
CA LEU A 115 -3.10 19.72 2.31
C LEU A 115 -3.24 19.93 3.81
N ASP A 116 -4.30 20.65 4.25
CA ASP A 116 -4.54 20.87 5.66
C ASP A 116 -4.78 19.54 6.42
N SER A 117 -5.51 18.60 5.81
CA SER A 117 -5.71 17.25 6.36
C SER A 117 -4.40 16.45 6.47
N ILE A 118 -3.57 16.50 5.41
CA ILE A 118 -2.25 15.83 5.41
C ILE A 118 -1.33 16.44 6.47
N TYR A 119 -1.34 17.76 6.65
CA TYR A 119 -0.52 18.41 7.68
C TYR A 119 -0.99 18.13 9.10
N GLN A 120 -2.26 17.81 9.31
CA GLN A 120 -2.75 17.32 10.60
C GLN A 120 -2.25 15.89 10.87
N LEU A 121 -2.27 15.01 9.85
CA LEU A 121 -1.80 13.63 9.95
C LEU A 121 -0.28 13.51 10.03
N LEU A 122 0.42 14.35 9.30
CA LEU A 122 1.86 14.32 9.08
C LEU A 122 2.46 15.73 9.31
N PRO A 123 2.50 16.22 10.57
CA PRO A 123 2.89 17.61 10.89
C PRO A 123 4.28 17.99 10.38
N ILE A 124 5.21 17.03 10.36
CA ILE A 124 6.57 17.22 9.86
C ILE A 124 6.62 17.75 8.42
N LEU A 125 5.66 17.38 7.59
CA LEU A 125 5.59 17.85 6.20
C LEU A 125 5.27 19.35 6.12
N LYS A 126 4.50 19.87 7.08
CA LYS A 126 4.23 21.30 7.20
C LYS A 126 5.46 22.06 7.66
N GLU A 127 6.19 21.52 8.65
CA GLU A 127 7.41 22.13 9.18
C GLU A 127 8.50 22.21 8.10
N ARG A 128 8.56 21.23 7.21
CA ARG A 128 9.56 21.08 6.15
C ARG A 128 9.09 21.51 4.77
N ILE A 129 7.98 22.25 4.67
CA ILE A 129 7.21 22.51 3.44
C ILE A 129 8.06 22.98 2.25
N HIS A 130 9.05 23.84 2.48
CA HIS A 130 9.95 24.38 1.45
C HIS A 130 11.30 23.64 1.36
N GLN A 131 11.54 22.63 2.22
CA GLN A 131 12.76 21.86 2.21
C GLN A 131 12.81 20.95 0.99
N ARG A 132 14.00 20.77 0.38
CA ARG A 132 14.21 19.79 -0.70
C ARG A 132 13.99 18.38 -0.16
N ALA A 133 13.13 17.60 -0.84
CA ALA A 133 12.75 16.27 -0.39
C ALA A 133 13.92 15.30 -0.24
N GLY A 134 14.96 15.41 -1.07
CA GLY A 134 16.16 14.60 -0.98
C GLY A 134 16.99 14.81 0.30
N THR A 135 16.77 15.90 1.05
CA THR A 135 17.48 16.21 2.31
C THR A 135 16.71 15.78 3.55
N LEU A 136 15.52 15.24 3.39
CA LEU A 136 14.72 14.65 4.46
C LEU A 136 15.33 13.35 4.95
N SER A 137 15.10 13.01 6.22
CA SER A 137 15.39 11.68 6.76
C SER A 137 14.57 10.59 6.05
N GLY A 138 14.99 9.33 6.18
CA GLY A 138 14.28 8.21 5.56
C GLY A 138 12.81 8.10 5.96
N GLY A 139 12.50 8.34 7.24
CA GLY A 139 11.11 8.36 7.72
C GLY A 139 10.30 9.54 7.18
N GLU A 140 10.89 10.74 7.16
CA GLU A 140 10.23 11.92 6.57
C GLU A 140 9.96 11.74 5.07
N GLN A 141 10.88 11.10 4.33
CA GLN A 141 10.67 10.75 2.92
C GLN A 141 9.52 9.74 2.74
N GLN A 142 9.39 8.77 3.66
CA GLN A 142 8.28 7.82 3.66
C GLN A 142 6.95 8.54 3.91
N MET A 143 6.90 9.42 4.93
CA MET A 143 5.73 10.25 5.21
C MET A 143 5.36 11.13 4.00
N LEU A 144 6.36 11.70 3.30
CA LEU A 144 6.12 12.48 2.09
C LEU A 144 5.54 11.64 0.95
N SER A 145 6.03 10.41 0.75
CA SER A 145 5.49 9.49 -0.27
C SER A 145 4.03 9.13 0.03
N ILE A 146 3.69 8.88 1.30
CA ILE A 146 2.32 8.64 1.77
C ILE A 146 1.45 9.89 1.54
N GLY A 147 1.90 11.05 2.00
CA GLY A 147 1.18 12.31 1.83
C GLY A 147 0.90 12.64 0.36
N ARG A 148 1.89 12.42 -0.52
CA ARG A 148 1.70 12.57 -1.97
C ARG A 148 0.63 11.65 -2.53
N ALA A 149 0.57 10.39 -2.10
CA ALA A 149 -0.47 9.47 -2.55
C ALA A 149 -1.86 9.88 -2.05
N MET A 150 -1.95 10.45 -0.83
CA MET A 150 -3.17 10.98 -0.25
C MET A 150 -3.74 12.17 -1.02
N MET A 151 -2.90 13.03 -1.60
CA MET A 151 -3.34 14.16 -2.43
C MET A 151 -4.21 13.75 -3.63
N GLY A 152 -4.19 12.48 -4.02
CA GLY A 152 -5.05 11.92 -5.06
C GLY A 152 -6.46 11.53 -4.59
N HIS A 153 -6.84 11.81 -3.34
CA HIS A 153 -8.11 11.41 -2.72
C HIS A 153 -8.44 9.91 -2.89
N PRO A 154 -7.54 9.00 -2.50
CA PRO A 154 -7.76 7.58 -2.71
C PRO A 154 -8.91 7.05 -1.85
N LYS A 155 -9.70 6.12 -2.41
CA LYS A 155 -10.65 5.28 -1.67
C LYS A 155 -9.95 4.05 -1.09
N LEU A 156 -8.93 3.56 -1.82
CA LEU A 156 -8.04 2.47 -1.44
C LEU A 156 -6.60 2.94 -1.56
N LEU A 157 -5.85 2.89 -0.47
CA LEU A 157 -4.41 3.16 -0.48
C LEU A 157 -3.65 1.84 -0.34
N MET A 158 -2.85 1.52 -1.34
CA MET A 158 -1.97 0.37 -1.36
C MET A 158 -0.56 0.80 -0.94
N LEU A 159 0.05 0.05 -0.02
CA LEU A 159 1.34 0.36 0.60
C LEU A 159 2.28 -0.84 0.42
N ASP A 160 3.38 -0.65 -0.31
CA ASP A 160 4.37 -1.70 -0.58
C ASP A 160 5.58 -1.54 0.35
N GLU A 161 5.67 -2.42 1.34
CA GLU A 161 6.71 -2.47 2.37
C GLU A 161 7.02 -1.09 3.00
N PRO A 162 5.98 -0.40 3.57
CA PRO A 162 6.14 0.95 4.07
C PRO A 162 7.09 1.07 5.26
N SER A 163 7.39 -0.03 5.97
CA SER A 163 8.33 -0.06 7.10
C SER A 163 9.78 -0.23 6.68
N LEU A 164 10.05 -0.60 5.42
CA LEU A 164 11.38 -1.00 4.98
C LEU A 164 12.44 0.10 5.19
N GLY A 165 13.50 -0.25 5.94
CA GLY A 165 14.62 0.64 6.21
C GLY A 165 14.28 1.82 7.12
N LEU A 166 13.24 1.70 7.94
CA LEU A 166 12.90 2.62 9.01
C LEU A 166 13.45 2.12 10.35
N ALA A 167 13.82 3.06 11.22
CA ALA A 167 14.12 2.74 12.62
C ALA A 167 12.81 2.31 13.35
N PRO A 168 12.88 1.43 14.37
CA PRO A 168 11.68 0.90 15.04
C PRO A 168 10.69 1.97 15.48
N ARG A 169 11.16 3.05 16.09
CA ARG A 169 10.30 4.16 16.52
C ARG A 169 9.54 4.80 15.35
N LEU A 170 10.18 4.96 14.19
CA LEU A 170 9.54 5.53 13.00
C LEU A 170 8.54 4.57 12.38
N MET A 171 8.76 3.25 12.48
CA MET A 171 7.77 2.26 12.09
C MET A 171 6.48 2.42 12.91
N ASP A 172 6.60 2.54 14.23
CA ASP A 172 5.43 2.74 15.11
C ASP A 172 4.65 4.02 14.74
N GLU A 173 5.36 5.13 14.46
CA GLU A 173 4.76 6.40 14.05
C GLU A 173 4.02 6.28 12.71
N VAL A 174 4.61 5.61 11.71
CA VAL A 174 3.98 5.37 10.39
C VAL A 174 2.74 4.49 10.54
N PHE A 175 2.82 3.40 11.32
CA PHE A 175 1.68 2.50 11.52
C PHE A 175 0.56 3.13 12.37
N ALA A 176 0.91 4.00 13.32
CA ALA A 176 -0.08 4.82 14.02
C ALA A 176 -0.83 5.75 13.05
N THR A 177 -0.11 6.36 12.11
CA THR A 177 -0.70 7.19 11.05
C THR A 177 -1.67 6.38 10.18
N PHE A 178 -1.35 5.12 9.84
CA PHE A 178 -2.27 4.25 9.08
C PHE A 178 -3.55 3.97 9.85
N ARG A 179 -3.49 3.72 11.17
CA ARG A 179 -4.70 3.59 12.00
C ARG A 179 -5.56 4.85 11.96
N GLU A 180 -4.94 6.02 12.07
CA GLU A 180 -5.67 7.30 12.02
C GLU A 180 -6.32 7.53 10.65
N MET A 181 -5.63 7.24 9.56
CA MET A 181 -6.19 7.31 8.21
C MET A 181 -7.41 6.38 8.05
N ASN A 182 -7.32 5.16 8.56
CA ASN A 182 -8.41 4.20 8.50
C ASN A 182 -9.61 4.63 9.36
N GLN A 183 -9.37 5.17 10.57
CA GLN A 183 -10.44 5.73 11.41
C GLN A 183 -11.19 6.88 10.72
N LYS A 184 -10.56 7.58 9.79
CA LYS A 184 -11.17 8.57 8.91
C LYS A 184 -11.88 7.98 7.69
N GLY A 185 -11.95 6.64 7.60
CA GLY A 185 -12.69 5.89 6.57
C GLY A 185 -11.87 5.41 5.38
N LEU A 186 -10.55 5.65 5.36
CA LEU A 186 -9.69 5.17 4.27
C LEU A 186 -9.48 3.66 4.38
N THR A 187 -9.64 2.96 3.26
CA THR A 187 -9.30 1.53 3.16
C THR A 187 -7.82 1.37 2.88
N LEU A 188 -7.13 0.49 3.61
CA LEU A 188 -5.71 0.27 3.46
C LEU A 188 -5.40 -1.18 3.07
N PHE A 189 -4.57 -1.35 2.05
CA PHE A 189 -4.01 -2.63 1.66
C PHE A 189 -2.50 -2.58 1.86
N ILE A 190 -2.03 -3.20 2.93
CA ILE A 190 -0.63 -3.15 3.36
C ILE A 190 0.05 -4.44 2.94
N VAL A 191 1.14 -4.31 2.20
CA VAL A 191 2.01 -5.41 1.81
C VAL A 191 3.28 -5.29 2.63
N GLU A 192 3.60 -6.31 3.43
CA GLU A 192 4.70 -6.24 4.40
C GLU A 192 5.45 -7.57 4.58
N GLN A 193 6.68 -7.43 5.09
CA GLN A 193 7.48 -8.53 5.63
C GLN A 193 7.47 -8.54 7.16
N GLU A 194 7.29 -7.35 7.79
CA GLU A 194 7.14 -7.19 9.24
C GLU A 194 5.73 -7.64 9.67
N ILE A 195 5.60 -8.96 9.80
CA ILE A 195 4.32 -9.64 9.96
C ILE A 195 3.58 -9.18 11.21
N LEU A 196 4.26 -9.18 12.38
CA LEU A 196 3.64 -8.85 13.65
C LEU A 196 3.15 -7.40 13.66
N LEU A 197 3.96 -6.48 13.14
CA LEU A 197 3.62 -5.06 13.07
C LEU A 197 2.41 -4.85 12.15
N SER A 198 2.41 -5.47 10.98
CA SER A 198 1.32 -5.35 10.01
C SER A 198 0.00 -5.93 10.57
N LEU A 199 0.05 -7.13 11.18
CA LEU A 199 -1.12 -7.76 11.78
C LEU A 199 -1.62 -7.01 13.02
N SER A 200 -0.77 -6.27 13.74
CA SER A 200 -1.19 -5.50 14.92
C SER A 200 -2.19 -4.39 14.62
N ILE A 201 -2.28 -3.96 13.36
CA ILE A 201 -3.23 -2.93 12.92
C ILE A 201 -4.29 -3.44 11.96
N SER A 202 -4.12 -4.66 11.43
CA SER A 202 -5.04 -5.23 10.45
C SER A 202 -6.16 -6.03 11.11
N GLU A 203 -7.33 -6.02 10.50
CA GLU A 203 -8.46 -6.86 10.93
C GLU A 203 -8.26 -8.31 10.49
N ARG A 204 -7.71 -8.50 9.29
CA ARG A 204 -7.42 -9.79 8.67
C ARG A 204 -6.27 -9.67 7.66
N GLY A 205 -5.81 -10.80 7.17
CA GLY A 205 -4.74 -10.81 6.17
C GLY A 205 -4.76 -12.05 5.30
N TYR A 206 -3.88 -11.99 4.32
CA TYR A 206 -3.56 -13.09 3.42
C TYR A 206 -2.08 -13.43 3.53
N LEU A 207 -1.76 -14.72 3.46
CA LEU A 207 -0.39 -15.19 3.37
C LEU A 207 -0.09 -15.66 1.95
N LEU A 208 0.86 -14.99 1.30
CA LEU A 208 1.30 -15.25 -0.07
C LEU A 208 2.64 -15.99 -0.07
N ARG A 209 2.73 -17.08 -0.83
CA ARG A 209 3.97 -17.84 -1.04
C ARG A 209 4.04 -18.35 -2.47
N ASN A 210 5.17 -18.11 -3.15
CA ASN A 210 5.40 -18.58 -4.53
C ASN A 210 4.23 -18.25 -5.49
N GLY A 211 3.73 -17.02 -5.42
CA GLY A 211 2.64 -16.55 -6.28
C GLY A 211 1.25 -17.09 -5.94
N ARG A 212 1.06 -17.81 -4.82
CA ARG A 212 -0.23 -18.38 -4.41
C ARG A 212 -0.62 -17.93 -3.01
N LEU A 213 -1.90 -17.71 -2.78
CA LEU A 213 -2.42 -17.54 -1.42
C LEU A 213 -2.47 -18.91 -0.75
N ILE A 214 -1.78 -19.04 0.38
CA ILE A 214 -1.72 -20.27 1.14
C ILE A 214 -2.61 -20.25 2.39
N LYS A 215 -2.97 -19.03 2.85
CA LYS A 215 -3.86 -18.86 3.99
C LYS A 215 -4.55 -17.50 3.95
N GLU A 216 -5.76 -17.45 4.47
CA GLU A 216 -6.54 -16.26 4.79
C GLU A 216 -7.10 -16.41 6.21
N GLY A 217 -7.21 -15.31 6.96
CA GLY A 217 -7.83 -15.35 8.30
C GLY A 217 -7.81 -13.99 8.98
N SER A 218 -8.44 -13.93 10.17
CA SER A 218 -8.30 -12.79 11.06
C SER A 218 -6.83 -12.60 11.47
N ALA A 219 -6.46 -11.39 11.89
CA ALA A 219 -5.10 -11.15 12.37
C ALA A 219 -4.71 -12.12 13.49
N SER A 220 -5.60 -12.37 14.46
CA SER A 220 -5.36 -13.31 15.56
C SER A 220 -5.14 -14.73 15.06
N THR A 221 -6.00 -15.22 14.15
CA THR A 221 -5.87 -16.58 13.58
C THR A 221 -4.57 -16.75 12.79
N LEU A 222 -4.12 -15.70 12.09
CA LEU A 222 -2.87 -15.74 11.35
C LEU A 222 -1.67 -15.76 12.28
N MET A 223 -1.66 -14.95 13.36
CA MET A 223 -0.58 -14.90 14.35
C MET A 223 -0.31 -16.27 15.01
N GLU A 224 -1.36 -17.09 15.19
CA GLU A 224 -1.27 -18.43 15.78
C GLU A 224 -0.96 -19.53 14.75
N SER A 225 -0.85 -19.18 13.47
CA SER A 225 -0.74 -20.19 12.42
C SER A 225 0.69 -20.72 12.25
N ARG A 226 0.81 -22.04 12.10
CA ARG A 226 2.10 -22.71 11.83
C ARG A 226 2.75 -22.22 10.53
N GLU A 227 1.95 -21.94 9.52
CA GLU A 227 2.42 -21.45 8.21
C GLU A 227 3.11 -20.08 8.35
N LEU A 228 2.61 -19.23 9.23
CA LEU A 228 3.22 -17.96 9.54
C LEU A 228 4.54 -18.16 10.29
N ILE A 229 4.53 -18.97 11.35
CA ILE A 229 5.73 -19.30 12.14
C ILE A 229 6.83 -19.88 11.25
N THR A 230 6.47 -20.79 10.34
CA THR A 230 7.42 -21.36 9.38
C THR A 230 7.95 -20.31 8.38
N SER A 231 7.14 -19.33 7.99
CA SER A 231 7.55 -18.26 7.08
C SER A 231 8.47 -17.22 7.74
N LEU A 232 8.43 -17.09 9.05
CA LEU A 232 9.34 -16.26 9.86
C LEU A 232 10.74 -16.86 10.01
N GLY A 233 10.96 -18.12 9.58
CA GLY A 233 12.23 -18.83 9.75
C GLY A 233 12.49 -19.32 11.16
N GLU A 234 11.53 -19.21 12.06
CA GLU A 234 11.58 -19.84 13.36
C GLU A 234 11.18 -21.33 13.22
N TYR A 235 12.16 -22.21 13.20
CA TYR A 235 11.91 -23.62 13.42
C TYR A 235 11.32 -23.77 14.82
N PRO A 236 10.23 -24.56 15.02
CA PRO A 236 9.78 -24.89 16.36
C PRO A 236 10.95 -25.58 17.08
N PRO A 237 11.19 -25.28 18.36
CA PRO A 237 12.12 -26.08 19.14
C PRO A 237 11.63 -27.52 19.14
N TYR A 238 12.54 -28.44 18.90
CA TYR A 238 12.33 -29.89 18.89
C TYR A 238 11.72 -30.37 20.22
#